data_ab1daabb0a173307325b63761e9cc86a
#
_entry.id   ab1daabb0a173307325b63761e9cc86a
#
_cell.length_a   1.000
_cell.length_b   1.000
_cell.length_c   1.000
_cell.angle_alpha   90.00
_cell.angle_beta   90.00
_cell.angle_gamma   90.00
#
_symmetry.space_group_name_H-M   'P 1'
#
loop_
_entity.id
_entity.type
_entity.pdbx_description
1 polymer ?
#
loop_
_entity_poly.entity_id
_entity_poly.type
_entity_poly.pdbx_seq_one_letter_code
_entity_poly.pdbx_strand_id
1 'polypeptide(L)'
;MPTLTALYIHHLDPIIVNLPGSPLAVRWYGLAYVAGFLLGYMVLLQLSKKDLYCVAPQKLGDFITAVCLCGVLIGGRLGEFFFYWLPEHGLSGFWDDPFWVLRVWEGGMASHGGILAVLTVAIYYALRYKLPIGGVCDGLAIVAPIGLCFGRVANFINGELYGRVCSAENPIAMKFPQEIFELSEPTRMQAIAAMEQASGASLHLTTNSGHSLIDINAYMETVRNSEPAREALAQYLQPRYPSQLFEALGEGLLIFIILLSLRLVWKKAPAGIFSALFCFLYAGARIISECFKEPDAPTWGIITRGQYLSFAVVAMGLGFLALALLRRPKNA
;
A
#
# COMPACT_ATOMS: atom_id res chain seq x y z
N MET A 1 -40.82 5.09 6.45
CA MET A 1 -39.51 4.57 6.88
C MET A 1 -38.62 4.59 5.65
N PRO A 2 -37.46 5.25 5.61
CA PRO A 2 -36.54 5.12 4.49
C PRO A 2 -36.17 3.64 4.42
N THR A 3 -36.36 3.03 3.26
CA THR A 3 -35.82 1.70 2.94
C THR A 3 -34.34 1.78 3.15
N LEU A 4 -33.80 1.11 4.18
CA LEU A 4 -32.36 0.89 4.33
C LEU A 4 -31.92 0.21 3.03
N THR A 5 -31.29 0.99 2.14
CA THR A 5 -30.61 0.41 0.99
C THR A 5 -29.60 -0.57 1.53
N ALA A 6 -29.66 -1.83 1.09
CA ALA A 6 -28.75 -2.87 1.53
C ALA A 6 -27.32 -2.36 1.32
N LEU A 7 -26.50 -2.38 2.39
CA LEU A 7 -25.11 -1.94 2.32
C LEU A 7 -24.35 -2.84 1.35
N TYR A 8 -23.46 -2.23 0.56
CA TYR A 8 -22.58 -2.98 -0.32
C TYR A 8 -21.69 -3.92 0.51
N ILE A 9 -21.72 -5.20 0.15
CA ILE A 9 -20.83 -6.22 0.71
C ILE A 9 -19.70 -6.43 -0.30
N HIS A 10 -18.47 -6.20 0.12
CA HIS A 10 -17.31 -6.32 -0.74
C HIS A 10 -17.15 -7.76 -1.26
N HIS A 11 -17.01 -7.94 -2.58
CA HIS A 11 -16.89 -9.25 -3.23
C HIS A 11 -16.02 -9.22 -4.49
N LEU A 12 -15.14 -8.21 -4.64
CA LEU A 12 -14.22 -8.14 -5.77
C LEU A 12 -13.21 -9.29 -5.72
N ASP A 13 -12.85 -9.80 -6.91
CA ASP A 13 -11.84 -10.84 -7.02
C ASP A 13 -10.44 -10.22 -7.08
N PRO A 14 -9.53 -10.54 -6.13
CA PRO A 14 -8.14 -10.11 -6.17
C PRO A 14 -7.34 -10.78 -7.29
N ILE A 15 -7.85 -11.87 -7.88
CA ILE A 15 -7.21 -12.63 -8.94
C ILE A 15 -7.80 -12.22 -10.29
N ILE A 16 -6.94 -11.82 -11.24
CA ILE A 16 -7.34 -11.51 -12.62
C ILE A 16 -7.39 -12.79 -13.46
N VAL A 17 -6.33 -13.59 -13.38
CA VAL A 17 -6.18 -14.84 -14.15
C VAL A 17 -5.35 -15.84 -13.36
N ASN A 18 -5.84 -17.08 -13.25
CA ASN A 18 -5.06 -18.22 -12.79
C ASN A 18 -4.27 -18.80 -13.97
N LEU A 19 -2.97 -19.04 -13.80
CA LEU A 19 -2.14 -19.64 -14.84
C LEU A 19 -2.36 -21.15 -14.87
N PRO A 20 -2.84 -21.72 -15.99
CA PRO A 20 -3.11 -23.16 -16.10
C PRO A 20 -1.86 -24.01 -15.76
N GLY A 21 -2.02 -25.00 -14.89
CA GLY A 21 -0.94 -25.91 -14.52
C GLY A 21 0.12 -25.33 -13.58
N SER A 22 -0.09 -24.14 -13.03
CA SER A 22 0.82 -23.48 -12.10
C SER A 22 0.06 -22.98 -10.86
N PRO A 23 0.69 -22.97 -9.67
CA PRO A 23 0.12 -22.33 -8.48
C PRO A 23 0.15 -20.77 -8.58
N LEU A 24 0.70 -20.21 -9.66
CA LEU A 24 0.82 -18.77 -9.85
C LEU A 24 -0.46 -18.20 -10.41
N ALA A 25 -0.82 -17.01 -9.91
CA ALA A 25 -1.96 -16.22 -10.39
C ALA A 25 -1.55 -14.78 -10.65
N VAL A 26 -2.09 -14.19 -11.71
CA VAL A 26 -1.97 -12.75 -11.94
C VAL A 26 -2.97 -12.05 -11.03
N ARG A 27 -2.48 -11.22 -10.13
CA ARG A 27 -3.27 -10.49 -9.14
C ARG A 27 -3.29 -8.99 -9.44
N TRP A 28 -4.38 -8.33 -9.08
CA TRP A 28 -4.50 -6.86 -9.18
C TRP A 28 -3.36 -6.12 -8.48
N TYR A 29 -2.85 -6.67 -7.39
CA TYR A 29 -1.72 -6.08 -6.66
C TYR A 29 -0.46 -5.99 -7.53
N GLY A 30 -0.10 -7.09 -8.22
CA GLY A 30 1.03 -7.10 -9.15
C GLY A 30 0.85 -6.12 -10.30
N LEU A 31 -0.36 -6.07 -10.89
CA LEU A 31 -0.69 -5.13 -11.95
C LEU A 31 -0.62 -3.67 -11.47
N ALA A 32 -1.07 -3.39 -10.25
CA ALA A 32 -1.00 -2.07 -9.64
C ALA A 32 0.45 -1.58 -9.50
N TYR A 33 1.38 -2.45 -9.07
CA TYR A 33 2.81 -2.12 -9.04
C TYR A 33 3.36 -1.82 -10.43
N VAL A 34 3.10 -2.69 -11.40
CA VAL A 34 3.57 -2.51 -12.79
C VAL A 34 3.02 -1.21 -13.36
N ALA A 35 1.73 -0.94 -13.19
CA ALA A 35 1.09 0.29 -13.65
C ALA A 35 1.69 1.53 -12.97
N GLY A 36 1.91 1.48 -11.66
CA GLY A 36 2.54 2.56 -10.89
C GLY A 36 3.94 2.90 -11.40
N PHE A 37 4.78 1.89 -11.62
CA PHE A 37 6.12 2.09 -12.15
C PHE A 37 6.12 2.59 -13.59
N LEU A 38 5.27 2.03 -14.45
CA LEU A 38 5.18 2.43 -15.85
C LEU A 38 4.70 3.88 -16.00
N LEU A 39 3.64 4.25 -15.29
CA LEU A 39 3.14 5.62 -15.30
C LEU A 39 4.13 6.60 -14.66
N GLY A 40 4.76 6.21 -13.56
CA GLY A 40 5.83 7.00 -12.93
C GLY A 40 6.99 7.24 -13.88
N TYR A 41 7.45 6.19 -14.58
CA TYR A 41 8.48 6.30 -15.61
C TYR A 41 8.06 7.24 -16.74
N MET A 42 6.83 7.10 -17.27
CA MET A 42 6.33 7.96 -18.35
C MET A 42 6.27 9.44 -17.94
N VAL A 43 5.81 9.73 -16.72
CA VAL A 43 5.77 11.10 -16.18
C VAL A 43 7.18 11.66 -16.06
N LEU A 44 8.11 10.91 -15.44
CA LEU A 44 9.50 11.34 -15.31
C LEU A 44 10.21 11.53 -16.66
N LEU A 45 9.92 10.66 -17.64
CA LEU A 45 10.45 10.80 -19.00
C LEU A 45 9.97 12.09 -19.66
N GLN A 46 8.69 12.45 -19.49
CA GLN A 46 8.16 13.72 -20.01
C GLN A 46 8.75 14.93 -19.29
N LEU A 47 8.91 14.87 -17.96
CA LEU A 47 9.57 15.93 -17.21
C LEU A 47 11.03 16.09 -17.62
N SER A 48 11.75 14.98 -17.81
CA SER A 48 13.16 14.97 -18.25
C SER A 48 13.29 15.55 -19.66
N LYS A 49 12.43 15.19 -20.61
CA LYS A 49 12.43 15.74 -21.98
C LYS A 49 12.12 17.26 -22.01
N LYS A 50 11.47 17.80 -20.99
CA LYS A 50 11.15 19.23 -20.85
C LYS A 50 12.17 19.99 -19.98
N ASP A 51 13.30 19.39 -19.64
CA ASP A 51 14.31 19.93 -18.73
C ASP A 51 13.76 20.28 -17.33
N LEU A 52 12.70 19.58 -16.93
CA LEU A 52 12.06 19.72 -15.63
C LEU A 52 12.52 18.64 -14.63
N TYR A 53 13.41 17.73 -15.02
CA TYR A 53 14.00 16.72 -14.15
C TYR A 53 15.50 16.57 -14.45
N CYS A 54 16.32 16.40 -13.40
CA CYS A 54 17.77 16.41 -13.53
C CYS A 54 18.38 15.12 -14.09
N VAL A 55 17.64 14.01 -14.12
CA VAL A 55 18.09 12.76 -14.72
C VAL A 55 17.81 12.79 -16.21
N ALA A 56 18.84 12.60 -17.04
CA ALA A 56 18.70 12.63 -18.50
C ALA A 56 17.76 11.52 -19.01
N PRO A 57 16.96 11.77 -20.08
CA PRO A 57 16.02 10.79 -20.63
C PRO A 57 16.66 9.43 -20.95
N GLN A 58 17.90 9.42 -21.46
CA GLN A 58 18.63 8.21 -21.84
C GLN A 58 19.04 7.33 -20.64
N LYS A 59 19.17 7.94 -19.46
CA LYS A 59 19.59 7.26 -18.21
C LYS A 59 18.41 6.94 -17.29
N LEU A 60 17.22 7.42 -17.63
CA LEU A 60 16.06 7.29 -16.77
C LEU A 60 15.59 5.83 -16.63
N GLY A 61 15.69 5.04 -17.69
CA GLY A 61 15.37 3.60 -17.67
C GLY A 61 16.23 2.86 -16.65
N ASP A 62 17.54 3.04 -16.68
CA ASP A 62 18.47 2.40 -15.75
C ASP A 62 18.21 2.86 -14.30
N PHE A 63 17.94 4.16 -14.11
CA PHE A 63 17.62 4.70 -12.80
C PHE A 63 16.36 4.08 -12.21
N ILE A 64 15.26 4.03 -12.97
CA ILE A 64 13.99 3.46 -12.49
C ILE A 64 14.11 1.96 -12.28
N THR A 65 14.84 1.24 -13.14
CA THR A 65 15.14 -0.18 -12.94
C THR A 65 15.89 -0.40 -11.62
N ALA A 66 16.90 0.42 -11.32
CA ALA A 66 17.60 0.34 -10.05
C ALA A 66 16.70 0.64 -8.85
N VAL A 67 15.80 1.64 -8.95
CA VAL A 67 14.81 1.96 -7.92
C VAL A 67 13.85 0.78 -7.70
N CYS A 68 13.35 0.16 -8.78
CA CYS A 68 12.44 -0.98 -8.68
C CYS A 68 13.11 -2.20 -8.06
N LEU A 69 14.28 -2.61 -8.58
CA LEU A 69 14.94 -3.84 -8.15
C LEU A 69 15.65 -3.67 -6.80
N CYS A 70 16.55 -2.70 -6.69
CA CYS A 70 17.36 -2.52 -5.48
C CYS A 70 16.58 -1.75 -4.39
N GLY A 71 15.78 -0.76 -4.78
CA GLY A 71 15.00 0.03 -3.84
C GLY A 71 13.79 -0.74 -3.32
N VAL A 72 12.83 -1.04 -4.19
CA VAL A 72 11.55 -1.59 -3.75
C VAL A 72 11.64 -3.09 -3.46
N LEU A 73 12.11 -3.90 -4.40
CA LEU A 73 12.09 -5.36 -4.26
C LEU A 73 13.09 -5.84 -3.20
N ILE A 74 14.37 -5.56 -3.39
CA ILE A 74 15.42 -5.98 -2.45
C ILE A 74 15.26 -5.25 -1.12
N GLY A 75 15.04 -3.92 -1.15
CA GLY A 75 14.87 -3.13 0.07
C GLY A 75 13.64 -3.53 0.89
N GLY A 76 12.51 -3.79 0.24
CA GLY A 76 11.31 -4.28 0.90
C GLY A 76 11.51 -5.63 1.57
N ARG A 77 12.23 -6.55 0.89
CA ARG A 77 12.51 -7.90 1.40
C ARG A 77 13.54 -7.89 2.54
N LEU A 78 14.60 -7.11 2.40
CA LEU A 78 15.58 -6.92 3.48
C LEU A 78 14.94 -6.23 4.69
N GLY A 79 14.06 -5.26 4.46
CA GLY A 79 13.31 -4.62 5.55
C GLY A 79 12.42 -5.61 6.29
N GLU A 80 11.73 -6.51 5.58
CA GLU A 80 10.96 -7.58 6.19
C GLU A 80 11.84 -8.49 7.04
N PHE A 81 12.99 -8.89 6.46
CA PHE A 81 13.95 -9.74 7.16
C PHE A 81 14.44 -9.09 8.46
N PHE A 82 14.95 -7.85 8.41
CA PHE A 82 15.58 -7.24 9.57
C PHE A 82 14.60 -6.71 10.61
N PHE A 83 13.42 -6.20 10.21
CA PHE A 83 12.50 -5.54 11.13
C PHE A 83 11.44 -6.48 11.69
N TYR A 84 11.13 -7.59 11.02
CA TYR A 84 10.05 -8.48 11.42
C TYR A 84 10.54 -9.92 11.59
N TRP A 85 11.09 -10.53 10.54
CA TRP A 85 11.41 -11.95 10.57
C TRP A 85 12.55 -12.30 11.55
N LEU A 86 13.66 -11.57 11.51
CA LEU A 86 14.82 -11.83 12.37
C LEU A 86 14.54 -11.62 13.87
N PRO A 87 13.80 -10.57 14.30
CA PRO A 87 13.37 -10.43 15.68
C PRO A 87 12.49 -11.56 16.18
N GLU A 88 11.66 -12.14 15.31
CA GLU A 88 10.73 -13.24 15.66
C GLU A 88 11.43 -14.60 15.73
N HIS A 89 12.28 -14.94 14.77
CA HIS A 89 12.91 -16.26 14.63
C HIS A 89 14.35 -16.33 15.15
N GLY A 90 14.99 -15.20 15.39
CA GLY A 90 16.38 -15.12 15.83
C GLY A 90 17.40 -15.57 14.77
N LEU A 91 18.68 -15.55 15.15
CA LEU A 91 19.77 -16.02 14.27
C LEU A 91 19.72 -17.53 14.01
N SER A 92 19.20 -18.34 14.96
CA SER A 92 19.02 -19.77 14.76
C SER A 92 18.07 -20.05 13.60
N GLY A 93 16.91 -19.40 13.56
CA GLY A 93 15.97 -19.55 12.45
C GLY A 93 16.56 -19.16 11.10
N PHE A 94 17.47 -18.17 11.05
CA PHE A 94 18.17 -17.85 9.80
C PHE A 94 19.07 -19.00 9.30
N TRP A 95 19.76 -19.70 10.21
CA TRP A 95 20.60 -20.83 9.80
C TRP A 95 19.79 -22.07 9.43
N ASP A 96 18.57 -22.22 9.99
CA ASP A 96 17.64 -23.29 9.60
C ASP A 96 17.09 -23.08 8.19
N ASP A 97 16.86 -21.82 7.77
CA ASP A 97 16.35 -21.49 6.44
C ASP A 97 16.97 -20.19 5.86
N PRO A 98 18.24 -20.22 5.44
CA PRO A 98 18.96 -19.04 4.97
C PRO A 98 18.43 -18.50 3.63
N PHE A 99 17.72 -19.33 2.86
CA PHE A 99 17.14 -18.95 1.56
C PHE A 99 15.74 -18.34 1.66
N TRP A 100 15.17 -18.25 2.85
CA TRP A 100 13.86 -17.63 3.04
C TRP A 100 13.79 -16.21 2.46
N VAL A 101 14.85 -15.41 2.61
CA VAL A 101 14.91 -14.03 2.10
C VAL A 101 14.72 -13.94 0.58
N LEU A 102 15.05 -14.99 -0.17
CA LEU A 102 14.93 -15.03 -1.64
C LEU A 102 13.52 -15.42 -2.10
N ARG A 103 12.69 -16.00 -1.24
CA ARG A 103 11.33 -16.46 -1.58
C ARG A 103 10.32 -15.32 -1.56
N VAL A 104 10.50 -14.36 -2.48
CA VAL A 104 9.62 -13.18 -2.61
C VAL A 104 8.16 -13.54 -2.95
N TRP A 105 7.93 -14.72 -3.50
CA TRP A 105 6.59 -15.22 -3.85
C TRP A 105 5.77 -15.68 -2.64
N GLU A 106 6.38 -15.88 -1.47
CA GLU A 106 5.70 -16.17 -0.21
C GLU A 106 5.14 -14.91 0.47
N GLY A 107 5.38 -13.75 -0.10
CA GLY A 107 4.99 -12.47 0.49
C GLY A 107 6.04 -11.95 1.47
N GLY A 108 5.63 -11.04 2.37
CA GLY A 108 6.53 -10.40 3.35
C GLY A 108 7.43 -9.34 2.71
N MET A 109 6.92 -8.12 2.64
CA MET A 109 7.66 -6.93 2.18
C MET A 109 7.37 -5.75 3.10
N ALA A 110 8.41 -5.25 3.77
CA ALA A 110 8.29 -4.11 4.65
C ALA A 110 8.44 -2.78 3.89
N SER A 111 7.42 -1.93 4.00
CA SER A 111 7.44 -0.59 3.37
C SER A 111 8.60 0.27 3.84
N HIS A 112 8.95 0.19 5.13
CA HIS A 112 10.07 0.96 5.70
C HIS A 112 11.42 0.60 5.06
N GLY A 113 11.67 -0.69 4.83
CA GLY A 113 12.87 -1.16 4.13
C GLY A 113 12.92 -0.68 2.69
N GLY A 114 11.77 -0.73 2.01
CA GLY A 114 11.63 -0.20 0.64
C GLY A 114 11.94 1.30 0.57
N ILE A 115 11.37 2.12 1.45
CA ILE A 115 11.61 3.57 1.48
C ILE A 115 13.09 3.89 1.71
N LEU A 116 13.72 3.26 2.71
CA LEU A 116 15.14 3.47 3.02
C LEU A 116 16.03 3.07 1.85
N ALA A 117 15.74 1.95 1.21
CA ALA A 117 16.51 1.48 0.07
C ALA A 117 16.32 2.35 -1.18
N VAL A 118 15.10 2.82 -1.47
CA VAL A 118 14.83 3.77 -2.56
C VAL A 118 15.60 5.08 -2.35
N LEU A 119 15.61 5.63 -1.14
CA LEU A 119 16.39 6.82 -0.81
C LEU A 119 17.90 6.55 -0.97
N THR A 120 18.38 5.39 -0.53
CA THR A 120 19.79 4.99 -0.69
C THR A 120 20.16 4.90 -2.17
N VAL A 121 19.35 4.26 -3.01
CA VAL A 121 19.56 4.19 -4.47
C VAL A 121 19.55 5.59 -5.09
N ALA A 122 18.62 6.46 -4.70
CA ALA A 122 18.55 7.83 -5.22
C ALA A 122 19.78 8.65 -4.85
N ILE A 123 20.24 8.56 -3.60
CA ILE A 123 21.46 9.24 -3.12
C ILE A 123 22.69 8.69 -3.84
N TYR A 124 22.84 7.37 -3.90
CA TYR A 124 23.95 6.73 -4.62
C TYR A 124 23.99 7.17 -6.09
N TYR A 125 22.85 7.15 -6.77
CA TYR A 125 22.75 7.58 -8.16
C TYR A 125 23.11 9.06 -8.34
N ALA A 126 22.61 9.93 -7.46
CA ALA A 126 22.95 11.35 -7.48
C ALA A 126 24.46 11.59 -7.32
N LEU A 127 25.10 10.93 -6.34
CA LEU A 127 26.53 11.03 -6.10
C LEU A 127 27.35 10.47 -7.27
N ARG A 128 26.96 9.31 -7.81
CA ARG A 128 27.66 8.63 -8.92
C ARG A 128 27.66 9.44 -10.20
N TYR A 129 26.58 10.15 -10.48
CA TYR A 129 26.43 10.96 -11.70
C TYR A 129 26.58 12.46 -11.45
N LYS A 130 27.00 12.86 -10.25
CA LYS A 130 27.21 14.27 -9.85
C LYS A 130 25.96 15.14 -10.04
N LEU A 131 24.77 14.57 -9.79
CA LEU A 131 23.48 15.25 -9.83
C LEU A 131 23.13 15.83 -8.45
N PRO A 132 22.28 16.86 -8.38
CA PRO A 132 21.78 17.37 -7.10
C PRO A 132 20.90 16.29 -6.42
N ILE A 133 21.26 15.87 -5.22
CA ILE A 133 20.52 14.83 -4.46
C ILE A 133 19.03 15.20 -4.36
N GLY A 134 18.73 16.43 -3.90
CA GLY A 134 17.36 16.90 -3.83
C GLY A 134 16.61 16.84 -5.17
N GLY A 135 17.30 17.15 -6.28
CA GLY A 135 16.70 17.09 -7.61
C GLY A 135 16.36 15.67 -8.06
N VAL A 136 17.21 14.67 -7.74
CA VAL A 136 16.93 13.26 -8.01
C VAL A 136 15.74 12.79 -7.17
N CYS A 137 15.70 13.13 -5.88
CA CYS A 137 14.61 12.80 -4.97
C CYS A 137 13.30 13.50 -5.37
N ASP A 138 13.35 14.74 -5.89
CA ASP A 138 12.17 15.49 -6.32
C ASP A 138 11.37 14.76 -7.43
N GLY A 139 12.06 14.13 -8.38
CA GLY A 139 11.39 13.32 -9.39
C GLY A 139 10.65 12.14 -8.77
N LEU A 140 11.30 11.41 -7.87
CA LEU A 140 10.66 10.29 -7.15
C LEU A 140 9.49 10.78 -6.30
N ALA A 141 9.64 11.90 -5.59
CA ALA A 141 8.57 12.49 -4.78
C ALA A 141 7.33 12.89 -5.60
N ILE A 142 7.51 13.35 -6.84
CA ILE A 142 6.40 13.69 -7.74
C ILE A 142 5.64 12.42 -8.18
N VAL A 143 6.34 11.30 -8.42
CA VAL A 143 5.70 10.08 -8.97
C VAL A 143 5.34 9.05 -7.92
N ALA A 144 5.93 9.07 -6.72
CA ALA A 144 5.62 8.12 -5.64
C ALA A 144 4.11 8.08 -5.29
N PRO A 145 3.36 9.21 -5.28
CA PRO A 145 1.93 9.18 -5.03
C PRO A 145 1.12 8.35 -6.02
N ILE A 146 1.59 8.16 -7.27
CA ILE A 146 0.95 7.25 -8.24
C ILE A 146 0.97 5.82 -7.70
N GLY A 147 2.14 5.38 -7.23
CA GLY A 147 2.30 4.05 -6.62
C GLY A 147 1.44 3.88 -5.37
N LEU A 148 1.37 4.91 -4.52
CA LEU A 148 0.49 4.91 -3.33
C LEU A 148 -0.97 4.77 -3.74
N CYS A 149 -1.44 5.54 -4.73
CA CYS A 149 -2.81 5.46 -5.24
C CYS A 149 -3.16 4.03 -5.70
N PHE A 150 -2.34 3.46 -6.59
CA PHE A 150 -2.59 2.11 -7.11
C PHE A 150 -2.50 1.03 -6.03
N GLY A 151 -1.56 1.16 -5.09
CA GLY A 151 -1.45 0.24 -3.96
C GLY A 151 -2.71 0.25 -3.09
N ARG A 152 -3.28 1.43 -2.80
CA ARG A 152 -4.52 1.55 -2.03
C ARG A 152 -5.75 1.04 -2.77
N VAL A 153 -5.82 1.26 -4.08
CA VAL A 153 -6.86 0.65 -4.92
C VAL A 153 -6.74 -0.87 -4.90
N ALA A 154 -5.52 -1.41 -4.96
CA ALA A 154 -5.30 -2.85 -4.84
C ALA A 154 -5.70 -3.41 -3.45
N ASN A 155 -5.41 -2.69 -2.35
CA ASN A 155 -5.91 -3.05 -1.02
C ASN A 155 -7.45 -3.08 -0.99
N PHE A 156 -8.11 -2.10 -1.62
CA PHE A 156 -9.57 -2.11 -1.73
C PHE A 156 -10.08 -3.33 -2.50
N ILE A 157 -9.49 -3.64 -3.67
CA ILE A 157 -9.88 -4.82 -4.46
C ILE A 157 -9.68 -6.11 -3.65
N ASN A 158 -8.60 -6.20 -2.86
CA ASN A 158 -8.35 -7.33 -1.97
C ASN A 158 -9.31 -7.38 -0.76
N GLY A 159 -10.03 -6.29 -0.45
CA GLY A 159 -10.91 -6.21 0.73
C GLY A 159 -10.17 -6.11 2.06
N GLU A 160 -8.90 -5.68 2.05
CA GLU A 160 -8.03 -5.59 3.23
C GLU A 160 -7.77 -4.15 3.65
N LEU A 161 -7.27 -3.94 4.89
CA LEU A 161 -6.94 -2.63 5.45
C LEU A 161 -8.11 -1.64 5.40
N TYR A 162 -9.31 -2.12 5.67
CA TYR A 162 -10.53 -1.31 5.71
C TYR A 162 -10.53 -0.33 6.91
N GLY A 163 -11.52 0.55 6.91
CA GLY A 163 -11.65 1.61 7.90
C GLY A 163 -12.38 1.19 9.17
N ARG A 164 -12.51 2.16 10.06
CA ARG A 164 -13.23 2.03 11.33
C ARG A 164 -14.72 1.75 11.09
N VAL A 165 -15.33 1.17 12.08
CA VAL A 165 -16.79 1.00 12.13
C VAL A 165 -17.47 2.37 12.03
N CYS A 166 -18.53 2.45 11.24
CA CYS A 166 -19.32 3.66 11.04
C CYS A 166 -20.82 3.35 11.12
N SER A 167 -21.66 4.39 11.04
CA SER A 167 -23.11 4.19 11.00
C SER A 167 -23.53 3.45 9.72
N ALA A 168 -24.46 2.53 9.82
CA ALA A 168 -25.10 1.88 8.68
C ALA A 168 -25.88 2.85 7.77
N GLU A 169 -26.23 4.03 8.30
CA GLU A 169 -26.90 5.08 7.54
C GLU A 169 -25.91 5.90 6.68
N ASN A 170 -24.61 5.71 6.89
CA ASN A 170 -23.61 6.41 6.11
C ASN A 170 -23.64 5.91 4.64
N PRO A 171 -23.83 6.80 3.64
CA PRO A 171 -23.99 6.41 2.24
C PRO A 171 -22.76 5.73 1.62
N ILE A 172 -21.59 5.86 2.25
CA ILE A 172 -20.34 5.24 1.79
C ILE A 172 -19.92 4.04 2.65
N ALA A 173 -20.77 3.64 3.63
CA ALA A 173 -20.49 2.47 4.45
C ALA A 173 -20.51 1.19 3.62
N MET A 174 -19.58 0.29 3.89
CA MET A 174 -19.45 -1.02 3.24
C MET A 174 -19.19 -2.10 4.27
N LYS A 175 -19.45 -3.36 3.92
CA LYS A 175 -19.09 -4.51 4.74
C LYS A 175 -17.97 -5.30 4.07
N PHE A 176 -16.97 -5.66 4.83
CA PHE A 176 -15.78 -6.36 4.32
C PHE A 176 -15.75 -7.80 4.85
N PRO A 177 -15.94 -8.82 4.00
CA PRO A 177 -15.94 -10.23 4.42
C PRO A 177 -14.72 -10.69 5.15
N GLN A 178 -13.55 -10.09 4.91
CA GLN A 178 -12.32 -10.44 5.63
C GLN A 178 -12.40 -10.15 7.14
N GLU A 179 -13.32 -9.30 7.60
CA GLU A 179 -13.58 -9.06 9.02
C GLU A 179 -13.96 -10.34 9.79
N ILE A 180 -14.45 -11.37 9.10
CA ILE A 180 -14.81 -12.65 9.74
C ILE A 180 -13.63 -13.25 10.52
N PHE A 181 -12.39 -13.05 10.04
CA PHE A 181 -11.19 -13.59 10.69
C PHE A 181 -10.82 -12.83 11.97
N GLU A 182 -11.38 -11.65 12.21
CA GLU A 182 -11.22 -10.83 13.41
C GLU A 182 -12.32 -11.09 14.45
N LEU A 183 -13.43 -11.75 14.05
CA LEU A 183 -14.52 -12.08 14.94
C LEU A 183 -14.10 -13.15 15.97
N SER A 184 -14.75 -13.13 17.14
CA SER A 184 -14.60 -14.20 18.13
C SER A 184 -14.95 -15.56 17.51
N GLU A 185 -14.28 -16.63 17.96
CA GLU A 185 -14.47 -17.97 17.39
C GLU A 185 -15.96 -18.42 17.36
N PRO A 186 -16.75 -18.27 18.43
CA PRO A 186 -18.16 -18.64 18.38
C PRO A 186 -18.97 -17.87 17.32
N THR A 187 -18.73 -16.55 17.19
CA THR A 187 -19.43 -15.71 16.21
C THR A 187 -19.01 -16.08 14.79
N ARG A 188 -17.72 -16.29 14.58
CA ARG A 188 -17.17 -16.73 13.30
C ARG A 188 -17.76 -18.06 12.84
N MET A 189 -17.87 -19.04 13.73
CA MET A 189 -18.46 -20.34 13.42
C MET A 189 -19.95 -20.23 13.09
N GLN A 190 -20.70 -19.35 13.79
CA GLN A 190 -22.10 -19.07 13.47
C GLN A 190 -22.25 -18.45 12.08
N ALA A 191 -21.40 -17.50 11.73
CA ALA A 191 -21.40 -16.85 10.42
C ALA A 191 -21.11 -17.85 9.30
N ILE A 192 -20.10 -18.73 9.48
CA ILE A 192 -19.76 -19.79 8.52
C ILE A 192 -20.96 -20.75 8.35
N ALA A 193 -21.55 -21.24 9.44
CA ALA A 193 -22.71 -22.13 9.38
C ALA A 193 -23.90 -21.49 8.65
N ALA A 194 -24.17 -20.20 8.89
CA ALA A 194 -25.21 -19.47 8.19
C ALA A 194 -24.94 -19.37 6.67
N MET A 195 -23.67 -19.15 6.28
CA MET A 195 -23.27 -19.14 4.87
C MET A 195 -23.41 -20.50 4.22
N GLU A 196 -22.98 -21.59 4.89
CA GLU A 196 -23.11 -22.97 4.40
C GLU A 196 -24.58 -23.33 4.19
N GLN A 197 -25.45 -22.99 5.15
CA GLN A 197 -26.87 -23.21 5.04
C GLN A 197 -27.49 -22.41 3.85
N ALA A 198 -27.04 -21.20 3.63
CA ALA A 198 -27.59 -20.34 2.57
C ALA A 198 -27.08 -20.71 1.17
N SER A 199 -25.86 -21.21 1.05
CA SER A 199 -25.21 -21.52 -0.24
C SER A 199 -25.21 -23.02 -0.59
N GLY A 200 -25.33 -23.90 0.39
CA GLY A 200 -25.10 -25.35 0.25
C GLY A 200 -23.61 -25.73 0.06
N ALA A 201 -22.71 -24.77 0.16
CA ALA A 201 -21.27 -25.00 0.06
C ALA A 201 -20.70 -25.51 1.38
N SER A 202 -19.67 -26.36 1.34
CA SER A 202 -18.88 -26.72 2.52
C SER A 202 -17.65 -25.80 2.62
N LEU A 203 -17.53 -25.09 3.73
CA LEU A 203 -16.46 -24.11 3.99
C LEU A 203 -15.40 -24.63 4.95
N HIS A 204 -15.45 -25.90 5.27
CA HIS A 204 -14.54 -26.57 6.19
C HIS A 204 -13.61 -27.55 5.49
N LEU A 205 -12.31 -27.52 5.89
CA LEU A 205 -11.33 -28.55 5.59
C LEU A 205 -11.13 -29.42 6.82
N THR A 206 -11.18 -30.75 6.65
CA THR A 206 -10.81 -31.68 7.71
C THR A 206 -9.32 -32.01 7.58
N THR A 207 -8.54 -31.65 8.60
CA THR A 207 -7.11 -32.02 8.64
C THR A 207 -6.92 -33.49 8.89
N ASN A 208 -5.73 -34.04 8.57
CA ASN A 208 -5.37 -35.45 8.86
C ASN A 208 -5.44 -35.79 10.36
N SER A 209 -5.41 -34.76 11.24
CA SER A 209 -5.57 -34.91 12.69
C SER A 209 -7.04 -34.80 13.14
N GLY A 210 -8.00 -34.69 12.22
CA GLY A 210 -9.44 -34.60 12.53
C GLY A 210 -9.92 -33.20 12.95
N HIS A 211 -9.05 -32.19 12.92
CA HIS A 211 -9.47 -30.81 13.20
C HIS A 211 -10.14 -30.20 11.98
N SER A 212 -11.25 -29.51 12.21
CA SER A 212 -11.95 -28.73 11.18
C SER A 212 -11.34 -27.33 11.11
N LEU A 213 -10.85 -26.95 9.93
CA LEU A 213 -10.35 -25.60 9.64
C LEU A 213 -11.21 -24.96 8.57
N ILE A 214 -11.33 -23.63 8.60
CA ILE A 214 -12.01 -22.89 7.53
C ILE A 214 -11.15 -22.94 6.26
N ASP A 215 -11.76 -23.40 5.15
CA ASP A 215 -11.16 -23.27 3.83
C ASP A 215 -11.31 -21.83 3.34
N ILE A 216 -10.23 -21.04 3.45
CA ILE A 216 -10.21 -19.64 3.06
C ILE A 216 -10.55 -19.47 1.58
N ASN A 217 -10.11 -20.38 0.71
CA ASN A 217 -10.37 -20.29 -0.73
C ASN A 217 -11.86 -20.56 -1.02
N ALA A 218 -12.43 -21.63 -0.46
CA ALA A 218 -13.85 -21.94 -0.60
C ALA A 218 -14.72 -20.81 0.01
N TYR A 219 -14.33 -20.26 1.15
CA TYR A 219 -14.98 -19.13 1.78
C TYR A 219 -15.02 -17.90 0.82
N MET A 220 -13.85 -17.48 0.34
CA MET A 220 -13.78 -16.31 -0.54
C MET A 220 -14.47 -16.53 -1.90
N GLU A 221 -14.45 -17.76 -2.41
CA GLU A 221 -15.19 -18.13 -3.62
C GLU A 221 -16.71 -18.08 -3.39
N THR A 222 -17.17 -18.58 -2.26
CA THR A 222 -18.59 -18.54 -1.87
C THR A 222 -19.07 -17.09 -1.69
N VAL A 223 -18.26 -16.24 -1.03
CA VAL A 223 -18.55 -14.80 -0.92
C VAL A 223 -18.69 -14.14 -2.29
N ARG A 224 -17.84 -14.50 -3.26
CA ARG A 224 -17.90 -13.90 -4.61
C ARG A 224 -19.12 -14.37 -5.41
N ASN A 225 -19.43 -15.64 -5.35
CA ASN A 225 -20.35 -16.29 -6.28
C ASN A 225 -21.78 -16.49 -5.74
N SER A 226 -21.98 -16.43 -4.41
CA SER A 226 -23.29 -16.66 -3.78
C SER A 226 -23.82 -15.42 -3.08
N GLU A 227 -24.84 -14.79 -3.67
CA GLU A 227 -25.55 -13.67 -3.05
C GLU A 227 -26.21 -14.07 -1.72
N PRO A 228 -26.94 -15.22 -1.63
CA PRO A 228 -27.51 -15.66 -0.37
C PRO A 228 -26.49 -15.84 0.76
N ALA A 229 -25.30 -16.36 0.45
CA ALA A 229 -24.23 -16.49 1.43
C ALA A 229 -23.70 -15.12 1.89
N ARG A 230 -23.58 -14.14 0.99
CA ARG A 230 -23.18 -12.76 1.35
C ARG A 230 -24.20 -12.10 2.27
N GLU A 231 -25.50 -12.27 1.98
CA GLU A 231 -26.57 -11.73 2.82
C GLU A 231 -26.59 -12.36 4.21
N ALA A 232 -26.40 -13.68 4.29
CA ALA A 232 -26.26 -14.40 5.56
C ALA A 232 -25.05 -13.89 6.35
N LEU A 233 -23.90 -13.75 5.70
CA LEU A 233 -22.66 -13.21 6.30
C LEU A 233 -22.85 -11.77 6.78
N ALA A 234 -23.58 -10.94 6.03
CA ALA A 234 -23.73 -9.51 6.31
C ALA A 234 -24.29 -9.23 7.71
N GLN A 235 -25.04 -10.15 8.31
CA GLN A 235 -25.62 -9.99 9.64
C GLN A 235 -24.55 -9.99 10.75
N TYR A 236 -23.37 -10.55 10.47
CA TYR A 236 -22.25 -10.68 11.40
C TYR A 236 -21.17 -9.60 11.18
N LEU A 237 -21.19 -8.91 10.05
CA LEU A 237 -20.19 -7.92 9.68
C LEU A 237 -20.64 -6.50 10.07
N GLN A 238 -19.70 -5.69 10.51
CA GLN A 238 -19.93 -4.28 10.84
C GLN A 238 -19.88 -3.39 9.58
N PRO A 239 -20.68 -2.30 9.51
CA PRO A 239 -20.50 -1.27 8.51
C PRO A 239 -19.22 -0.50 8.76
N ARG A 240 -18.37 -0.35 7.75
CA ARG A 240 -17.03 0.27 7.85
C ARG A 240 -16.79 1.29 6.75
N TYR A 241 -15.90 2.24 7.02
CA TYR A 241 -15.42 3.16 5.98
C TYR A 241 -14.52 2.42 4.98
N PRO A 242 -14.63 2.70 3.66
CA PRO A 242 -13.65 2.26 2.66
C PRO A 242 -12.40 3.15 2.70
N SER A 243 -11.66 3.11 3.82
CA SER A 243 -10.51 4.00 4.05
C SER A 243 -9.42 3.87 2.99
N GLN A 244 -9.31 2.71 2.34
CA GLN A 244 -8.39 2.50 1.23
C GLN A 244 -8.64 3.49 0.08
N LEU A 245 -9.91 3.79 -0.22
CA LEU A 245 -10.27 4.76 -1.27
C LEU A 245 -9.96 6.19 -0.84
N PHE A 246 -10.12 6.52 0.44
CA PHE A 246 -9.73 7.84 0.97
C PHE A 246 -8.21 8.03 0.90
N GLU A 247 -7.45 6.99 1.27
CA GLU A 247 -6.00 6.97 1.17
C GLU A 247 -5.54 7.06 -0.30
N ALA A 248 -6.19 6.33 -1.23
CA ALA A 248 -5.89 6.41 -2.66
C ALA A 248 -6.08 7.82 -3.22
N LEU A 249 -7.18 8.48 -2.85
CA LEU A 249 -7.48 9.83 -3.30
C LEU A 249 -6.60 10.87 -2.59
N GLY A 250 -6.50 10.85 -1.26
CA GLY A 250 -5.81 11.86 -0.46
C GLY A 250 -4.30 11.73 -0.48
N GLU A 251 -3.77 10.54 -0.17
CA GLU A 251 -2.32 10.28 -0.11
C GLU A 251 -1.71 10.04 -1.50
N GLY A 252 -2.53 9.58 -2.46
CA GLY A 252 -2.12 9.28 -3.82
C GLY A 252 -2.48 10.38 -4.83
N LEU A 253 -3.68 10.30 -5.40
CA LEU A 253 -4.07 11.09 -6.57
C LEU A 253 -3.96 12.61 -6.35
N LEU A 254 -4.47 13.12 -5.22
CA LEU A 254 -4.47 14.55 -4.94
C LEU A 254 -3.05 15.10 -4.81
N ILE A 255 -2.18 14.41 -4.07
CA ILE A 255 -0.78 14.82 -3.92
C ILE A 255 -0.06 14.80 -5.26
N PHE A 256 -0.28 13.75 -6.08
CA PHE A 256 0.29 13.67 -7.42
C PHE A 256 -0.10 14.89 -8.28
N ILE A 257 -1.39 15.21 -8.33
CA ILE A 257 -1.90 16.35 -9.11
C ILE A 257 -1.27 17.67 -8.63
N ILE A 258 -1.20 17.88 -7.32
CA ILE A 258 -0.61 19.09 -6.73
C ILE A 258 0.87 19.21 -7.13
N LEU A 259 1.67 18.16 -6.89
CA LEU A 259 3.11 18.19 -7.14
C LEU A 259 3.44 18.32 -8.62
N LEU A 260 2.73 17.57 -9.49
CA LEU A 260 2.93 17.67 -10.93
C LEU A 260 2.54 19.06 -11.45
N SER A 261 1.39 19.59 -11.05
CA SER A 261 0.93 20.92 -11.45
C SER A 261 1.93 22.01 -11.02
N LEU A 262 2.37 21.96 -9.76
CA LEU A 262 3.39 22.87 -9.25
C LEU A 262 4.71 22.74 -10.03
N ARG A 263 5.14 21.51 -10.37
CA ARG A 263 6.37 21.31 -11.16
C ARG A 263 6.28 21.90 -12.56
N LEU A 264 5.14 21.78 -13.20
CA LEU A 264 4.93 22.35 -14.54
C LEU A 264 4.95 23.88 -14.55
N VAL A 265 4.46 24.51 -13.48
CA VAL A 265 4.42 25.98 -13.33
C VAL A 265 5.75 26.51 -12.78
N TRP A 266 6.28 25.89 -11.73
CA TRP A 266 7.50 26.36 -11.06
C TRP A 266 8.75 25.68 -11.62
N LYS A 267 9.12 26.08 -12.85
CA LYS A 267 10.22 25.47 -13.62
C LYS A 267 11.59 25.59 -12.95
N LYS A 268 11.86 26.70 -12.25
CA LYS A 268 13.15 26.98 -11.57
C LYS A 268 13.09 26.69 -10.06
N ALA A 269 12.27 25.74 -9.63
CA ALA A 269 12.20 25.35 -8.22
C ALA A 269 13.55 24.84 -7.70
N PRO A 270 13.93 25.21 -6.45
CA PRO A 270 15.15 24.69 -5.83
C PRO A 270 15.09 23.16 -5.68
N ALA A 271 16.22 22.49 -5.90
CA ALA A 271 16.32 21.04 -5.76
C ALA A 271 16.06 20.60 -4.31
N GLY A 272 15.14 19.67 -4.09
CA GLY A 272 14.68 19.18 -2.80
C GLY A 272 13.32 19.76 -2.36
N ILE A 273 12.80 20.77 -3.05
CA ILE A 273 11.55 21.41 -2.63
C ILE A 273 10.32 20.51 -2.84
N PHE A 274 10.28 19.73 -3.94
CA PHE A 274 9.17 18.81 -4.18
C PHE A 274 9.21 17.62 -3.24
N SER A 275 10.41 17.17 -2.84
CA SER A 275 10.57 16.16 -1.79
C SER A 275 10.07 16.67 -0.44
N ALA A 276 10.36 17.92 -0.08
CA ALA A 276 9.83 18.55 1.13
C ALA A 276 8.30 18.66 1.08
N LEU A 277 7.75 19.18 -0.04
CA LEU A 277 6.31 19.31 -0.23
C LEU A 277 5.59 17.97 -0.17
N PHE A 278 6.15 16.93 -0.81
CA PHE A 278 5.61 15.57 -0.72
C PHE A 278 5.52 15.11 0.73
N CYS A 279 6.61 15.26 1.50
CA CYS A 279 6.63 14.83 2.90
C CYS A 279 5.54 15.54 3.73
N PHE A 280 5.37 16.87 3.57
CA PHE A 280 4.37 17.62 4.32
C PHE A 280 2.94 17.28 3.90
N LEU A 281 2.68 17.20 2.60
CA LEU A 281 1.36 16.84 2.07
C LEU A 281 0.98 15.41 2.46
N TYR A 282 1.92 14.47 2.33
CA TYR A 282 1.69 13.09 2.70
C TYR A 282 1.44 12.93 4.21
N ALA A 283 2.27 13.55 5.06
CA ALA A 283 2.07 13.50 6.50
C ALA A 283 0.71 14.09 6.90
N GLY A 284 0.31 15.21 6.31
CA GLY A 284 -1.01 15.81 6.54
C GLY A 284 -2.15 14.90 6.11
N ALA A 285 -2.10 14.38 4.89
CA ALA A 285 -3.10 13.45 4.36
C ALA A 285 -3.18 12.17 5.21
N ARG A 286 -2.02 11.62 5.64
CA ARG A 286 -1.93 10.43 6.49
C ARG A 286 -2.57 10.66 7.86
N ILE A 287 -2.31 11.79 8.50
CA ILE A 287 -2.94 12.13 9.79
C ILE A 287 -4.46 12.19 9.67
N ILE A 288 -4.96 12.74 8.56
CA ILE A 288 -6.41 12.81 8.28
C ILE A 288 -6.99 11.42 8.01
N SER A 289 -6.33 10.62 7.17
CA SER A 289 -6.83 9.28 6.81
C SER A 289 -6.84 8.31 8.00
N GLU A 290 -5.94 8.46 8.96
CA GLU A 290 -5.92 7.69 10.22
C GLU A 290 -7.18 7.91 11.09
N CYS A 291 -7.92 9.01 10.89
CA CYS A 291 -9.19 9.20 11.58
C CYS A 291 -10.28 8.23 11.10
N PHE A 292 -10.15 7.72 9.88
CA PHE A 292 -11.09 6.80 9.24
C PHE A 292 -10.57 5.36 9.18
N LYS A 293 -9.27 5.15 9.31
CA LYS A 293 -8.64 3.84 9.23
C LYS A 293 -8.75 3.10 10.57
N GLU A 294 -9.00 1.79 10.51
CA GLU A 294 -8.85 0.92 11.68
C GLU A 294 -7.36 0.84 12.05
N PRO A 295 -7.00 1.06 13.33
CA PRO A 295 -5.61 0.95 13.75
C PRO A 295 -5.08 -0.47 13.56
N ASP A 296 -4.00 -0.61 12.79
CA ASP A 296 -3.32 -1.88 12.50
C ASP A 296 -2.26 -2.27 13.56
N ALA A 297 -2.12 -1.46 14.60
CA ALA A 297 -1.22 -1.71 15.74
C ALA A 297 -1.74 -1.00 17.01
N PRO A 298 -1.29 -1.43 18.21
CA PRO A 298 -1.61 -0.75 19.47
C PRO A 298 -1.32 0.74 19.38
N THR A 299 -2.25 1.55 19.87
CA THR A 299 -2.10 3.02 19.94
C THR A 299 -1.26 3.41 21.15
N TRP A 300 -0.46 4.48 21.06
CA TRP A 300 0.19 5.10 22.19
C TRP A 300 -0.72 6.23 22.74
N GLY A 301 -1.56 5.87 23.71
CA GLY A 301 -2.62 6.75 24.15
C GLY A 301 -3.63 7.00 23.02
N ILE A 302 -3.77 8.25 22.59
CA ILE A 302 -4.68 8.65 21.50
C ILE A 302 -4.03 8.68 20.12
N ILE A 303 -2.71 8.45 20.03
CA ILE A 303 -1.93 8.56 18.77
C ILE A 303 -1.78 7.19 18.15
N THR A 304 -2.11 7.06 16.88
CA THR A 304 -1.93 5.83 16.09
C THR A 304 -0.47 5.69 15.61
N ARG A 305 -0.06 4.47 15.28
CA ARG A 305 1.26 4.21 14.69
C ARG A 305 1.49 5.02 13.41
N GLY A 306 0.46 5.17 12.57
CA GLY A 306 0.54 5.97 11.34
C GLY A 306 0.78 7.45 11.61
N GLN A 307 0.12 8.01 12.63
CA GLN A 307 0.33 9.40 13.05
C GLN A 307 1.75 9.61 13.63
N TYR A 308 2.24 8.68 14.45
CA TYR A 308 3.60 8.75 14.98
C TYR A 308 4.68 8.72 13.87
N LEU A 309 4.53 7.82 12.91
CA LEU A 309 5.44 7.74 11.77
C LEU A 309 5.38 8.98 10.88
N SER A 310 4.25 9.68 10.84
CA SER A 310 4.11 10.94 10.10
C SER A 310 5.03 12.04 10.65
N PHE A 311 5.37 12.05 11.94
CA PHE A 311 6.36 13.00 12.47
C PHE A 311 7.76 12.76 11.91
N ALA A 312 8.16 11.50 11.68
CA ALA A 312 9.43 11.19 11.02
C ALA A 312 9.43 11.67 9.56
N VAL A 313 8.29 11.55 8.87
CA VAL A 313 8.15 12.07 7.51
C VAL A 313 8.23 13.60 7.50
N VAL A 314 7.64 14.29 8.46
CA VAL A 314 7.77 15.76 8.61
C VAL A 314 9.23 16.14 8.85
N ALA A 315 9.95 15.44 9.74
CA ALA A 315 11.37 15.70 9.98
C ALA A 315 12.21 15.52 8.71
N MET A 316 11.93 14.48 7.91
CA MET A 316 12.56 14.29 6.60
C MET A 316 12.23 15.44 5.66
N GLY A 317 10.99 15.92 5.63
CA GLY A 317 10.55 17.09 4.86
C GLY A 317 11.30 18.36 5.25
N LEU A 318 11.53 18.61 6.54
CA LEU A 318 12.35 19.73 7.02
C LEU A 318 13.80 19.59 6.55
N GLY A 319 14.36 18.39 6.53
CA GLY A 319 15.70 18.13 5.99
C GLY A 319 15.79 18.48 4.49
N PHE A 320 14.83 18.07 3.68
CA PHE A 320 14.79 18.44 2.25
C PHE A 320 14.57 19.94 2.04
N LEU A 321 13.74 20.58 2.86
CA LEU A 321 13.54 22.02 2.82
C LEU A 321 14.83 22.76 3.13
N ALA A 322 15.56 22.36 4.17
CA ALA A 322 16.85 22.93 4.50
C ALA A 322 17.86 22.78 3.34
N LEU A 323 17.93 21.59 2.72
CA LEU A 323 18.76 21.36 1.54
C LEU A 323 18.39 22.28 0.38
N ALA A 324 17.10 22.51 0.13
CA ALA A 324 16.59 23.38 -0.93
C ALA A 324 16.96 24.86 -0.68
N LEU A 325 16.88 25.30 0.58
CA LEU A 325 17.19 26.69 0.97
C LEU A 325 18.69 26.99 1.02
N LEU A 326 19.51 26.07 1.52
CA LEU A 326 20.96 26.22 1.65
C LEU A 326 21.67 26.22 0.30
N ARG A 327 21.12 25.53 -0.70
CA ARG A 327 21.71 25.41 -2.06
C ARG A 327 21.14 26.39 -3.07
N ARG A 328 20.37 27.41 -2.65
CA ARG A 328 20.00 28.50 -3.55
C ARG A 328 21.27 29.20 -4.05
N PRO A 329 21.46 29.34 -5.38
CA PRO A 329 22.56 30.19 -5.87
C PRO A 329 22.38 31.57 -5.27
N LYS A 330 23.46 32.16 -4.72
CA LYS A 330 23.46 33.48 -4.06
C LYS A 330 23.07 34.64 -4.97
N ASN A 331 22.86 34.37 -6.28
CA ASN A 331 22.48 35.38 -7.30
C ASN A 331 21.38 34.76 -8.20
N ALA A 332 20.14 34.86 -7.80
CA ALA A 332 18.98 34.67 -8.67
C ALA A 332 18.01 35.83 -8.48
#